data_b254bbdc8cdb95c7828b5181be08ab6c
#
_entry.id   b254bbdc8cdb95c7828b5181be08ab6c
#
_cell.length_a   1.000
_cell.length_b   1.000
_cell.length_c   1.000
_cell.angle_alpha   90.00
_cell.angle_beta   90.00
_cell.angle_gamma   90.00
#
_symmetry.space_group_name_H-M   'P 1'
#
loop_
_entity.id
_entity.type
_entity.pdbx_description
1 polymer ?
#
loop_
_entity_poly.entity_id
_entity_poly.type
_entity_poly.pdbx_seq_one_letter_code
_entity_poly.pdbx_strand_id
1 'polypeptide(L)'
;MSQIGGSSQRFGALIAGRIDAAPLLEPTITAAKQKGFTPLLDLAATNTPWIFDGVVVTNSYLKGHRDALTHFVRAYIAGAYLALSDVDKAKALIAQKYKTNDPTVIDATYNDFKRLMPLDAAPSVAGANNVIAQLQAIGLEVGSKNVNDYVDLSIIEGLKKDGYFEQMAKAYPVKQ
;
A
#
# COMPACT_ATOMS: atom_id res chain seq x y z
N MET A 1 -17.59 12.03 12.93
CA MET A 1 -16.43 11.77 12.06
C MET A 1 -16.70 12.41 10.71
N SER A 2 -15.80 13.24 10.17
CA SER A 2 -16.01 13.96 8.91
C SER A 2 -15.32 13.26 7.75
N GLN A 3 -15.97 13.13 6.61
CA GLN A 3 -15.38 12.61 5.38
C GLN A 3 -14.61 13.74 4.66
N ILE A 4 -13.28 13.67 4.66
CA ILE A 4 -12.41 14.75 4.13
C ILE A 4 -11.61 14.28 2.90
N GLY A 5 -11.73 13.04 2.51
CA GLY A 5 -10.99 12.49 1.36
C GLY A 5 -9.63 11.90 1.72
N GLY A 6 -8.64 12.02 0.80
CA GLY A 6 -7.32 11.39 0.94
C GLY A 6 -6.38 12.06 1.93
N SER A 7 -5.18 11.49 2.11
CA SER A 7 -4.19 11.93 3.11
C SER A 7 -3.82 13.42 2.97
N SER A 8 -3.59 13.90 1.75
CA SER A 8 -3.26 15.31 1.50
C SER A 8 -4.38 16.28 1.88
N GLN A 9 -5.65 15.90 1.62
CA GLN A 9 -6.82 16.72 1.98
C GLN A 9 -7.02 16.73 3.50
N ARG A 10 -6.85 15.59 4.16
CA ARG A 10 -6.88 15.48 5.64
C ARG A 10 -5.77 16.29 6.28
N PHE A 11 -4.56 16.24 5.74
CA PHE A 11 -3.45 17.07 6.19
C PHE A 11 -3.77 18.56 6.03
N GLY A 12 -4.31 19.00 4.89
CA GLY A 12 -4.75 20.37 4.69
C GLY A 12 -5.81 20.82 5.69
N ALA A 13 -6.78 19.97 6.01
CA ALA A 13 -7.81 20.27 7.02
C ALA A 13 -7.24 20.36 8.45
N LEU A 14 -6.25 19.49 8.77
CA LEU A 14 -5.57 19.47 10.07
C LEU A 14 -4.78 20.76 10.30
N ILE A 15 -3.94 21.18 9.34
CA ILE A 15 -3.17 22.42 9.46
C ILE A 15 -4.02 23.69 9.45
N ALA A 16 -5.21 23.64 8.86
CA ALA A 16 -6.18 24.72 8.88
C ALA A 16 -7.04 24.76 10.16
N GLY A 17 -6.79 23.86 11.11
CA GLY A 17 -7.56 23.76 12.38
C GLY A 17 -9.04 23.38 12.20
N ARG A 18 -9.40 22.77 11.05
CA ARG A 18 -10.78 22.33 10.81
C ARG A 18 -11.10 20.98 11.42
N ILE A 19 -10.06 20.23 11.79
CA ILE A 19 -10.14 18.94 12.48
C ILE A 19 -9.00 18.82 13.48
N ASP A 20 -9.22 18.07 14.55
CA ASP A 20 -8.29 17.91 15.66
C ASP A 20 -7.33 16.75 15.45
N ALA A 21 -7.72 15.73 14.68
CA ALA A 21 -6.91 14.56 14.38
C ALA A 21 -7.27 13.95 13.02
N ALA A 22 -6.32 13.26 12.39
CA ALA A 22 -6.53 12.59 11.10
C ALA A 22 -5.59 11.38 10.95
N PRO A 23 -6.05 10.29 10.31
CA PRO A 23 -5.14 9.27 9.81
C PRO A 23 -4.39 9.81 8.59
N LEU A 24 -3.07 9.75 8.63
CA LEU A 24 -2.18 10.21 7.57
C LEU A 24 -1.26 9.08 7.12
N LEU A 25 -0.70 9.21 5.92
CA LEU A 25 0.34 8.36 5.35
C LEU A 25 1.56 9.22 5.01
N GLU A 26 2.73 8.62 4.83
CA GLU A 26 3.85 9.36 4.27
C GLU A 26 3.55 9.84 2.83
N PRO A 27 4.03 11.01 2.43
CA PRO A 27 4.90 11.93 3.16
C PRO A 27 4.16 12.90 4.11
N THR A 28 2.83 12.85 4.23
CA THR A 28 2.05 13.82 5.02
C THR A 28 2.25 13.66 6.53
N ILE A 29 2.64 12.47 7.02
CA ILE A 29 3.00 12.27 8.43
C ILE A 29 4.23 13.12 8.79
N THR A 30 5.30 12.99 7.99
CA THR A 30 6.52 13.77 8.21
C THR A 30 6.27 15.27 8.10
N ALA A 31 5.51 15.71 7.10
CA ALA A 31 5.13 17.11 6.96
C ALA A 31 4.30 17.63 8.16
N ALA A 32 3.44 16.81 8.74
CA ALA A 32 2.67 17.16 9.94
C ALA A 32 3.60 17.30 11.16
N LYS A 33 4.53 16.34 11.35
CA LYS A 33 5.55 16.42 12.42
C LYS A 33 6.39 17.70 12.34
N GLN A 34 6.82 18.08 11.15
CA GLN A 34 7.57 19.34 10.91
C GLN A 34 6.76 20.59 11.26
N LYS A 35 5.42 20.50 11.25
CA LYS A 35 4.52 21.59 11.69
C LYS A 35 4.11 21.49 13.16
N GLY A 36 4.74 20.62 13.95
CA GLY A 36 4.50 20.51 15.38
C GLY A 36 3.36 19.56 15.79
N PHE A 37 2.75 18.82 14.83
CA PHE A 37 1.76 17.80 15.17
C PHE A 37 2.42 16.54 15.73
N THR A 38 1.80 15.93 16.74
CA THR A 38 2.28 14.72 17.38
C THR A 38 1.50 13.51 16.91
N PRO A 39 2.16 12.43 16.42
CA PRO A 39 1.48 11.17 16.15
C PRO A 39 0.93 10.57 17.45
N LEU A 40 -0.35 10.21 17.45
CA LEU A 40 -1.03 9.60 18.59
C LEU A 40 -0.93 8.06 18.57
N LEU A 41 -0.88 7.48 17.37
CA LEU A 41 -0.88 6.03 17.18
C LEU A 41 -0.20 5.70 15.84
N ASP A 42 0.71 4.72 15.84
CA ASP A 42 1.18 4.04 14.62
C ASP A 42 0.30 2.81 14.37
N LEU A 43 -0.61 2.92 13.41
CA LEU A 43 -1.52 1.83 13.05
C LEU A 43 -0.78 0.60 12.50
N ALA A 44 0.37 0.79 11.85
CA ALA A 44 1.18 -0.32 11.36
C ALA A 44 1.82 -1.13 12.51
N ALA A 45 2.09 -0.49 13.66
CA ALA A 45 2.62 -1.17 14.85
C ALA A 45 1.57 -2.02 15.57
N THR A 46 0.28 -1.88 15.27
CA THR A 46 -0.79 -2.68 15.90
C THR A 46 -0.82 -4.13 15.42
N ASN A 47 -0.09 -4.46 14.34
CA ASN A 47 -0.11 -5.77 13.68
C ASN A 47 -1.54 -6.26 13.31
N THR A 48 -2.49 -5.35 13.18
CA THR A 48 -3.85 -5.67 12.75
C THR A 48 -3.83 -5.95 11.24
N PRO A 49 -4.20 -7.14 10.79
CA PRO A 49 -4.26 -7.44 9.36
C PRO A 49 -5.24 -6.48 8.67
N TRP A 50 -4.78 -5.79 7.63
CA TRP A 50 -5.58 -4.84 6.87
C TRP A 50 -5.20 -4.87 5.40
N ILE A 51 -6.15 -4.64 4.51
CA ILE A 51 -5.87 -4.30 3.12
C ILE A 51 -6.13 -2.82 2.94
N PHE A 52 -5.10 -2.08 2.56
CA PHE A 52 -5.21 -0.65 2.29
C PHE A 52 -5.29 -0.37 0.79
N ASP A 53 -4.38 -0.94 0.03
CA ASP A 53 -4.29 -0.83 -1.42
C ASP A 53 -4.22 -2.20 -2.08
N GLY A 54 -4.61 -2.27 -3.35
CA GLY A 54 -4.54 -3.49 -4.13
C GLY A 54 -4.88 -3.26 -5.60
N VAL A 55 -4.58 -4.22 -6.43
CA VAL A 55 -5.04 -4.26 -7.82
C VAL A 55 -6.47 -4.77 -7.81
N VAL A 56 -7.41 -3.91 -8.16
CA VAL A 56 -8.84 -4.22 -8.17
C VAL A 56 -9.36 -4.24 -9.58
N VAL A 57 -10.00 -5.32 -9.97
CA VAL A 57 -10.62 -5.50 -11.29
C VAL A 57 -11.99 -6.19 -11.13
N THR A 58 -12.84 -6.08 -12.15
CA THR A 58 -14.08 -6.87 -12.18
C THR A 58 -13.78 -8.33 -12.49
N ASN A 59 -14.64 -9.24 -12.02
CA ASN A 59 -14.52 -10.67 -12.33
C ASN A 59 -14.55 -10.95 -13.84
N SER A 60 -15.32 -10.19 -14.60
CA SER A 60 -15.36 -10.29 -16.07
C SER A 60 -14.04 -9.90 -16.71
N TYR A 61 -13.40 -8.81 -16.21
CA TYR A 61 -12.10 -8.39 -16.71
C TYR A 61 -11.02 -9.43 -16.38
N LEU A 62 -11.00 -9.94 -15.15
CA LEU A 62 -10.06 -11.00 -14.73
C LEU A 62 -10.14 -12.22 -15.64
N LYS A 63 -11.36 -12.66 -15.97
CA LYS A 63 -11.57 -13.83 -16.85
C LYS A 63 -11.13 -13.58 -18.29
N GLY A 64 -11.38 -12.37 -18.82
CA GLY A 64 -11.09 -12.03 -20.21
C GLY A 64 -9.66 -11.54 -20.47
N HIS A 65 -8.93 -11.08 -19.44
CA HIS A 65 -7.65 -10.39 -19.59
C HIS A 65 -6.57 -10.91 -18.62
N ARG A 66 -6.62 -12.21 -18.33
CA ARG A 66 -5.73 -12.83 -17.34
C ARG A 66 -4.25 -12.62 -17.66
N ASP A 67 -3.85 -12.74 -18.94
CA ASP A 67 -2.47 -12.55 -19.37
C ASP A 67 -1.99 -11.11 -19.11
N ALA A 68 -2.82 -10.13 -19.46
CA ALA A 68 -2.51 -8.71 -19.22
C ALA A 68 -2.34 -8.43 -17.72
N LEU A 69 -3.22 -8.98 -16.87
CA LEU A 69 -3.12 -8.86 -15.42
C LEU A 69 -1.87 -9.55 -14.88
N THR A 70 -1.54 -10.72 -15.39
CA THR A 70 -0.31 -11.44 -15.00
C THR A 70 0.93 -10.61 -15.34
N HIS A 71 1.00 -10.02 -16.54
CA HIS A 71 2.08 -9.15 -16.93
C HIS A 71 2.17 -7.90 -16.05
N PHE A 72 1.01 -7.30 -15.72
CA PHE A 72 0.97 -6.15 -14.81
C PHE A 72 1.49 -6.50 -13.42
N VAL A 73 1.02 -7.61 -12.83
CA VAL A 73 1.47 -8.07 -11.50
C VAL A 73 2.96 -8.39 -11.50
N ARG A 74 3.47 -9.04 -12.56
CA ARG A 74 4.92 -9.27 -12.74
C ARG A 74 5.70 -7.96 -12.72
N ALA A 75 5.28 -6.97 -13.50
CA ALA A 75 5.95 -5.67 -13.56
C ALA A 75 5.90 -4.94 -12.20
N TYR A 76 4.77 -5.02 -11.49
CA TYR A 76 4.60 -4.45 -10.16
C TYR A 76 5.58 -5.07 -9.15
N ILE A 77 5.67 -6.41 -9.12
CA ILE A 77 6.61 -7.14 -8.26
C ILE A 77 8.05 -6.78 -8.62
N ALA A 78 8.42 -6.78 -9.91
CA ALA A 78 9.76 -6.38 -10.36
C ALA A 78 10.11 -4.96 -9.94
N GLY A 79 9.16 -4.03 -10.02
CA GLY A 79 9.31 -2.66 -9.55
C GLY A 79 9.56 -2.56 -8.04
N ALA A 80 8.87 -3.38 -7.24
CA ALA A 80 9.08 -3.43 -5.80
C ALA A 80 10.49 -3.97 -5.45
N TYR A 81 10.92 -5.06 -6.08
CA TYR A 81 12.27 -5.60 -5.91
C TYR A 81 13.34 -4.58 -6.33
N LEU A 82 13.17 -3.93 -7.48
CA LEU A 82 14.09 -2.88 -7.94
C LEU A 82 14.17 -1.73 -6.93
N ALA A 83 13.04 -1.24 -6.44
CA ALA A 83 13.01 -0.13 -5.48
C ALA A 83 13.68 -0.47 -4.15
N LEU A 84 13.61 -1.74 -3.72
CA LEU A 84 14.27 -2.22 -2.50
C LEU A 84 15.77 -2.53 -2.70
N SER A 85 16.19 -2.87 -3.92
CA SER A 85 17.60 -3.16 -4.25
C SER A 85 18.40 -1.91 -4.60
N ASP A 86 17.77 -0.91 -5.22
CA ASP A 86 18.37 0.37 -5.66
C ASP A 86 17.71 1.55 -4.89
N VAL A 87 18.21 1.76 -3.68
CA VAL A 87 17.68 2.76 -2.73
C VAL A 87 17.76 4.18 -3.32
N ASP A 88 18.86 4.51 -3.99
CA ASP A 88 19.08 5.85 -4.52
C ASP A 88 18.09 6.15 -5.64
N LYS A 89 17.86 5.20 -6.53
CA LYS A 89 16.87 5.32 -7.59
C LYS A 89 15.45 5.41 -7.04
N ALA A 90 15.11 4.62 -6.02
CA ALA A 90 13.81 4.69 -5.37
C ALA A 90 13.58 6.07 -4.73
N LYS A 91 14.57 6.60 -3.99
CA LYS A 91 14.52 7.93 -3.38
C LYS A 91 14.42 9.05 -4.42
N ALA A 92 15.15 8.94 -5.53
CA ALA A 92 15.04 9.90 -6.63
C ALA A 92 13.62 9.92 -7.24
N LEU A 93 12.99 8.75 -7.42
CA LEU A 93 11.60 8.66 -7.89
C LEU A 93 10.60 9.24 -6.87
N ILE A 94 10.82 9.02 -5.58
CA ILE A 94 10.01 9.63 -4.51
C ILE A 94 10.12 11.16 -4.57
N ALA A 95 11.34 11.70 -4.65
CA ALA A 95 11.59 13.14 -4.78
C ALA A 95 10.84 13.74 -5.98
N GLN A 96 10.94 13.09 -7.13
CA GLN A 96 10.24 13.49 -8.35
C GLN A 96 8.72 13.43 -8.20
N LYS A 97 8.18 12.33 -7.67
CA LYS A 97 6.74 12.09 -7.53
C LYS A 97 6.09 13.08 -6.59
N TYR A 98 6.72 13.36 -5.46
CA TYR A 98 6.20 14.27 -4.44
C TYR A 98 6.70 15.72 -4.61
N LYS A 99 7.54 15.97 -5.62
CA LYS A 99 8.12 17.30 -5.92
C LYS A 99 8.78 17.91 -4.68
N THR A 100 9.59 17.13 -3.98
CA THR A 100 10.29 17.54 -2.77
C THR A 100 11.79 17.25 -2.87
N ASN A 101 12.60 18.13 -2.28
CA ASN A 101 14.04 17.91 -2.11
C ASN A 101 14.40 17.76 -0.61
N ASP A 102 13.40 17.67 0.27
CA ASP A 102 13.62 17.47 1.70
C ASP A 102 14.04 16.00 1.97
N PRO A 103 15.29 15.75 2.38
CA PRO A 103 15.79 14.40 2.62
C PRO A 103 15.00 13.69 3.73
N THR A 104 14.51 14.41 4.74
CA THR A 104 13.72 13.83 5.83
C THR A 104 12.42 13.24 5.32
N VAL A 105 11.75 13.95 4.41
CA VAL A 105 10.49 13.49 3.77
C VAL A 105 10.76 12.31 2.85
N ILE A 106 11.83 12.37 2.06
CA ILE A 106 12.21 11.31 1.11
C ILE A 106 12.55 10.03 1.87
N ASP A 107 13.37 10.13 2.91
CA ASP A 107 13.82 9.01 3.72
C ASP A 107 12.67 8.36 4.49
N ALA A 108 11.80 9.16 5.09
CA ALA A 108 10.62 8.67 5.80
C ALA A 108 9.68 7.91 4.85
N THR A 109 9.43 8.46 3.65
CA THR A 109 8.58 7.83 2.63
C THR A 109 9.18 6.51 2.13
N TYR A 110 10.50 6.48 1.88
CA TYR A 110 11.19 5.25 1.47
C TYR A 110 11.15 4.18 2.58
N ASN A 111 11.42 4.57 3.83
CA ASN A 111 11.41 3.65 4.96
C ASN A 111 10.02 3.07 5.22
N ASP A 112 8.96 3.87 5.05
CA ASP A 112 7.58 3.40 5.15
C ASP A 112 7.26 2.40 4.04
N PHE A 113 7.65 2.69 2.79
CA PHE A 113 7.55 1.75 1.67
C PHE A 113 8.29 0.44 1.98
N LYS A 114 9.55 0.50 2.43
CA LYS A 114 10.36 -0.70 2.77
C LYS A 114 9.69 -1.54 3.85
N ARG A 115 9.08 -0.90 4.86
CA ARG A 115 8.41 -1.55 5.98
C ARG A 115 7.11 -2.24 5.59
N LEU A 116 6.34 -1.62 4.70
CA LEU A 116 4.97 -2.03 4.40
C LEU A 116 4.82 -2.87 3.12
N MET A 117 5.79 -2.84 2.22
CA MET A 117 5.71 -3.52 0.94
C MET A 117 5.96 -5.02 1.08
N PRO A 118 4.94 -5.88 0.92
CA PRO A 118 5.15 -7.32 0.86
C PRO A 118 5.79 -7.69 -0.48
N LEU A 119 6.93 -8.41 -0.44
CA LEU A 119 7.67 -8.78 -1.64
C LEU A 119 6.89 -9.72 -2.58
N ASP A 120 5.93 -10.46 -2.05
CA ASP A 120 5.08 -11.35 -2.85
C ASP A 120 3.84 -10.65 -3.42
N ALA A 121 3.62 -9.38 -3.04
CA ALA A 121 2.46 -8.57 -3.44
C ALA A 121 1.10 -9.30 -3.25
N ALA A 122 1.07 -10.32 -2.39
CA ALA A 122 -0.14 -11.11 -2.16
C ALA A 122 -1.15 -10.29 -1.34
N PRO A 123 -2.42 -10.20 -1.78
CA PRO A 123 -3.45 -9.57 -0.97
C PRO A 123 -3.70 -10.36 0.32
N SER A 124 -3.78 -9.64 1.44
CA SER A 124 -4.03 -10.26 2.75
C SER A 124 -5.48 -10.72 2.88
N VAL A 125 -5.71 -12.03 2.87
CA VAL A 125 -7.03 -12.63 3.12
C VAL A 125 -7.57 -12.24 4.49
N ALA A 126 -6.71 -12.27 5.53
CA ALA A 126 -7.08 -11.84 6.87
C ALA A 126 -7.45 -10.35 6.91
N GLY A 127 -6.70 -9.50 6.19
CA GLY A 127 -6.99 -8.09 6.06
C GLY A 127 -8.31 -7.83 5.35
N ALA A 128 -8.62 -8.57 4.28
CA ALA A 128 -9.89 -8.46 3.57
C ALA A 128 -11.08 -8.87 4.46
N ASN A 129 -10.95 -9.94 5.24
CA ASN A 129 -11.96 -10.34 6.22
C ASN A 129 -12.20 -9.23 7.27
N ASN A 130 -11.14 -8.59 7.77
CA ASN A 130 -11.29 -7.49 8.71
C ASN A 130 -12.01 -6.30 8.07
N VAL A 131 -11.71 -5.96 6.82
CA VAL A 131 -12.43 -4.89 6.10
C VAL A 131 -13.92 -5.23 5.97
N ILE A 132 -14.27 -6.46 5.56
CA ILE A 132 -15.67 -6.91 5.47
C ILE A 132 -16.37 -6.76 6.84
N ALA A 133 -15.74 -7.26 7.91
CA ALA A 133 -16.30 -7.18 9.26
C ALA A 133 -16.51 -5.72 9.73
N GLN A 134 -15.55 -4.83 9.45
CA GLN A 134 -15.66 -3.42 9.80
C GLN A 134 -16.76 -2.70 9.03
N LEU A 135 -16.90 -2.97 7.73
CA LEU A 135 -17.99 -2.39 6.93
C LEU A 135 -19.36 -2.79 7.48
N GLN A 136 -19.52 -4.07 7.85
CA GLN A 136 -20.76 -4.57 8.48
C GLN A 136 -21.00 -3.92 9.85
N ALA A 137 -19.96 -3.78 10.68
CA ALA A 137 -20.07 -3.18 12.01
C ALA A 137 -20.54 -1.71 11.98
N ILE A 138 -20.24 -0.97 10.90
CA ILE A 138 -20.73 0.41 10.71
C ILE A 138 -22.02 0.50 9.89
N GLY A 139 -22.68 -0.64 9.64
CA GLY A 139 -23.98 -0.70 8.98
C GLY A 139 -23.94 -0.57 7.46
N LEU A 140 -22.78 -0.74 6.83
CA LEU A 140 -22.68 -0.76 5.37
C LEU A 140 -22.98 -2.16 4.83
N GLU A 141 -23.76 -2.22 3.76
CA GLU A 141 -24.01 -3.47 3.05
C GLU A 141 -22.75 -3.87 2.26
N VAL A 142 -22.37 -5.15 2.38
CA VAL A 142 -21.34 -5.79 1.56
C VAL A 142 -22.00 -6.79 0.62
N GLY A 143 -21.58 -6.84 -0.63
CA GLY A 143 -22.19 -7.72 -1.65
C GLY A 143 -22.02 -9.21 -1.33
N SER A 144 -20.92 -9.59 -0.68
CA SER A 144 -20.67 -10.93 -0.16
C SER A 144 -19.96 -10.87 1.18
N LYS A 145 -20.21 -11.88 2.03
CA LYS A 145 -19.45 -12.09 3.28
C LYS A 145 -18.28 -13.06 3.08
N ASN A 146 -18.22 -13.71 1.94
CA ASN A 146 -17.15 -14.64 1.60
C ASN A 146 -15.98 -13.87 0.98
N VAL A 147 -14.84 -13.85 1.66
CA VAL A 147 -13.63 -13.15 1.21
C VAL A 147 -13.13 -13.64 -0.14
N ASN A 148 -13.36 -14.90 -0.49
CA ASN A 148 -12.95 -15.49 -1.77
C ASN A 148 -13.68 -14.88 -2.97
N ASP A 149 -14.77 -14.16 -2.76
CA ASP A 149 -15.44 -13.42 -3.83
C ASP A 149 -14.74 -12.10 -4.18
N TYR A 150 -13.78 -11.67 -3.32
CA TYR A 150 -13.03 -10.42 -3.47
C TYR A 150 -11.53 -10.62 -3.63
N VAL A 151 -10.97 -11.75 -3.18
CA VAL A 151 -9.52 -12.00 -3.19
C VAL A 151 -9.23 -13.20 -4.10
N ASP A 152 -8.43 -12.96 -5.15
CA ASP A 152 -7.92 -13.99 -6.05
C ASP A 152 -6.38 -14.05 -5.93
N LEU A 153 -5.86 -15.16 -5.43
CA LEU A 153 -4.42 -15.41 -5.27
C LEU A 153 -3.80 -16.16 -6.45
N SER A 154 -4.61 -16.60 -7.41
CA SER A 154 -4.19 -17.57 -8.43
C SER A 154 -3.08 -17.05 -9.36
N ILE A 155 -2.99 -15.73 -9.59
CA ILE A 155 -1.86 -15.15 -10.34
C ILE A 155 -0.58 -15.25 -9.51
N ILE A 156 -0.63 -14.87 -8.24
CA ILE A 156 0.54 -14.94 -7.34
C ILE A 156 1.02 -16.39 -7.14
N GLU A 157 0.09 -17.31 -6.95
CA GLU A 157 0.40 -18.74 -6.83
C GLU A 157 1.04 -19.30 -8.11
N GLY A 158 0.55 -18.89 -9.29
CA GLY A 158 1.17 -19.22 -10.56
C GLY A 158 2.60 -18.69 -10.65
N LEU A 159 2.82 -17.43 -10.31
CA LEU A 159 4.16 -16.83 -10.31
C LEU A 159 5.13 -17.50 -9.31
N LYS A 160 4.63 -17.92 -8.14
CA LYS A 160 5.42 -18.73 -7.18
C LYS A 160 5.83 -20.07 -7.79
N LYS A 161 4.89 -20.78 -8.41
CA LYS A 161 5.13 -22.06 -9.04
C LYS A 161 6.13 -21.97 -10.21
N ASP A 162 6.10 -20.86 -10.94
CA ASP A 162 6.99 -20.62 -12.10
C ASP A 162 8.38 -20.11 -11.69
N GLY A 163 8.69 -20.01 -10.39
CA GLY A 163 10.00 -19.57 -9.88
C GLY A 163 10.26 -18.07 -10.11
N TYR A 164 9.21 -17.27 -10.32
CA TYR A 164 9.38 -15.84 -10.65
C TYR A 164 9.99 -15.04 -9.49
N PHE A 165 9.64 -15.35 -8.25
CA PHE A 165 10.17 -14.66 -7.07
C PHE A 165 11.65 -14.93 -6.85
N GLU A 166 12.10 -16.16 -7.07
CA GLU A 166 13.50 -16.54 -7.03
C GLU A 166 14.31 -15.83 -8.12
N GLN A 167 13.72 -15.69 -9.31
CA GLN A 167 14.31 -14.92 -10.41
C GLN A 167 14.46 -13.45 -10.02
N MET A 168 13.43 -12.84 -9.40
CA MET A 168 13.48 -11.44 -8.96
C MET A 168 14.49 -11.24 -7.83
N ALA A 169 14.52 -12.11 -6.83
CA ALA A 169 15.50 -12.05 -5.74
C ALA A 169 16.95 -12.15 -6.23
N LYS A 170 17.19 -12.94 -7.28
CA LYS A 170 18.51 -13.07 -7.92
C LYS A 170 18.87 -11.83 -8.75
N ALA A 171 17.90 -11.29 -9.50
CA ALA A 171 18.12 -10.13 -10.38
C ALA A 171 18.26 -8.81 -9.58
N TYR A 172 17.55 -8.72 -8.47
CA TYR A 172 17.45 -7.52 -7.63
C TYR A 172 17.66 -7.92 -6.16
N PRO A 173 18.89 -8.21 -5.72
CA PRO A 173 19.15 -8.61 -4.35
C PRO A 173 18.83 -7.49 -3.38
N VAL A 174 17.83 -7.72 -2.53
CA VAL A 174 17.41 -6.78 -1.49
C VAL A 174 18.41 -6.83 -0.34
N LYS A 175 19.06 -5.70 -0.06
CA LYS A 175 19.95 -5.57 1.11
C LYS A 175 19.08 -5.45 2.36
N GLN A 176 19.23 -6.39 3.27
CA GLN A 176 18.59 -6.36 4.59
C GLN A 176 19.09 -5.20 5.46
#